data_8e5f0cc3014ac6e357c95eacc1cb199d
#
_entry.id   8e5f0cc3014ac6e357c95eacc1cb199d
#
_cell.length_a   1.000
_cell.length_b   1.000
_cell.length_c   1.000
_cell.angle_alpha   90.00
_cell.angle_beta   90.00
_cell.angle_gamma   90.00
#
_symmetry.space_group_name_H-M   'P 1'
#
loop_
_entity.id
_entity.type
_entity.pdbx_description
1 polymer ?
#
loop_
_entity_poly.entity_id
_entity_poly.type
_entity_poly.pdbx_seq_one_letter_code
_entity_poly.pdbx_strand_id
1 'polypeptide(L)'
;ELFATAATGDQGRFLGTDPSYTQFDEDIIANLDLPFKVEFSGSEPATVAELDTRVAAKEPVLMYWWTPTAAVSKYDLVNVPLPNYSEECATHQAAKDGAVDCDYPEDVLLKYASSQLEEKAPEVYAFLQKFTMTNDDQLGLLPSAEIDKKPVDEVAKGWIDANTDVWKAWL
;
A
#
# COMPACT_ATOMS: atom_id res chain seq x y z
N GLU A 1 -20.13 15.44 7.81
CA GLU A 1 -19.58 16.60 8.56
C GLU A 1 -18.15 16.35 9.06
N LEU A 2 -17.82 15.16 9.64
CA LEU A 2 -16.49 14.93 10.26
C LEU A 2 -15.31 15.09 9.29
N PHE A 3 -15.45 14.63 8.06
CA PHE A 3 -14.42 14.66 7.01
C PHE A 3 -14.62 15.80 6.00
N ALA A 4 -15.61 16.67 6.18
CA ALA A 4 -15.89 17.76 5.26
C ALA A 4 -14.80 18.84 5.32
N THR A 5 -14.50 19.43 4.16
CA THR A 5 -13.55 20.53 4.01
C THR A 5 -14.21 21.69 3.27
N ALA A 6 -13.57 22.84 3.24
CA ALA A 6 -14.06 23.97 2.46
C ALA A 6 -14.19 23.66 0.95
N ALA A 7 -13.39 22.74 0.43
CA ALA A 7 -13.40 22.34 -0.97
C ALA A 7 -14.45 21.26 -1.30
N THR A 8 -14.86 20.46 -0.32
CA THR A 8 -15.83 19.37 -0.50
C THR A 8 -17.27 19.76 -0.10
N GLY A 9 -17.44 20.90 0.58
CA GLY A 9 -18.76 21.36 1.04
C GLY A 9 -19.36 20.39 2.07
N ASP A 10 -20.56 19.88 1.79
CA ASP A 10 -21.27 18.94 2.67
C ASP A 10 -20.76 17.49 2.57
N GLN A 11 -19.95 17.18 1.57
CA GLN A 11 -19.35 15.85 1.41
C GLN A 11 -18.08 15.71 2.24
N GLY A 12 -17.83 14.49 2.73
CA GLY A 12 -16.55 14.14 3.33
C GLY A 12 -15.44 14.15 2.27
N ARG A 13 -14.24 14.52 2.65
CA ARG A 13 -13.06 14.41 1.79
C ARG A 13 -12.48 12.99 1.87
N PHE A 14 -12.30 12.38 0.71
CA PHE A 14 -11.47 11.20 0.52
C PHE A 14 -10.16 11.64 -0.12
N LEU A 15 -9.03 11.39 0.54
CA LEU A 15 -7.72 11.79 0.07
C LEU A 15 -7.15 10.72 -0.87
N GLY A 16 -7.19 10.99 -2.17
CA GLY A 16 -6.49 10.22 -3.18
C GLY A 16 -5.01 10.59 -3.25
N THR A 17 -4.15 9.67 -3.69
CA THR A 17 -2.70 9.89 -3.76
C THR A 17 -2.31 10.55 -5.08
N ASP A 18 -2.05 9.78 -6.12
CA ASP A 18 -1.64 10.26 -7.43
C ASP A 18 -2.72 9.90 -8.46
N PRO A 19 -3.28 10.86 -9.19
CA PRO A 19 -4.33 10.59 -10.18
C PRO A 19 -3.86 9.71 -11.35
N SER A 20 -2.55 9.48 -11.50
CA SER A 20 -1.99 8.57 -12.51
C SER A 20 -2.00 7.11 -12.09
N TYR A 21 -2.23 6.80 -10.81
CA TYR A 21 -2.36 5.43 -10.34
C TYR A 21 -3.61 4.77 -10.90
N THR A 22 -3.58 3.46 -11.05
CA THR A 22 -4.81 2.71 -11.27
C THR A 22 -5.62 2.76 -9.98
N GLN A 23 -6.77 3.41 -10.04
CA GLN A 23 -7.63 3.63 -8.88
C GLN A 23 -9.09 3.64 -9.32
N PHE A 24 -9.98 3.27 -8.41
CA PHE A 24 -11.42 3.17 -8.61
C PHE A 24 -12.21 3.91 -7.50
N ASP A 25 -11.56 4.77 -6.75
CA ASP A 25 -12.13 5.42 -5.56
C ASP A 25 -13.40 6.22 -5.90
N GLU A 26 -13.40 6.94 -7.02
CA GLU A 26 -14.57 7.73 -7.47
C GLU A 26 -15.74 6.82 -7.85
N ASP A 27 -15.48 5.70 -8.54
CA ASP A 27 -16.51 4.73 -8.91
C ASP A 27 -17.09 4.05 -7.66
N ILE A 28 -16.23 3.59 -6.74
CA ILE A 28 -16.66 2.96 -5.48
C ILE A 28 -17.51 3.91 -4.65
N ILE A 29 -17.11 5.17 -4.52
CA ILE A 29 -17.86 6.20 -3.80
C ILE A 29 -19.21 6.42 -4.43
N ALA A 30 -19.29 6.50 -5.77
CA ALA A 30 -20.53 6.74 -6.49
C ALA A 30 -21.48 5.52 -6.43
N ASN A 31 -20.95 4.30 -6.67
CA ASN A 31 -21.78 3.10 -6.74
C ASN A 31 -22.27 2.62 -5.36
N LEU A 32 -21.54 2.94 -4.30
CA LEU A 32 -21.96 2.67 -2.92
C LEU A 32 -22.72 3.84 -2.26
N ASP A 33 -23.05 4.90 -3.04
CA ASP A 33 -23.76 6.10 -2.56
C ASP A 33 -23.11 6.71 -1.28
N LEU A 34 -21.77 6.77 -1.26
CA LEU A 34 -21.04 7.29 -0.12
C LEU A 34 -20.96 8.83 -0.18
N PRO A 35 -21.12 9.53 0.96
CA PRO A 35 -21.11 10.99 0.97
C PRO A 35 -19.68 11.56 0.98
N PHE A 36 -18.84 11.11 0.05
CA PHE A 36 -17.45 11.54 -0.08
C PHE A 36 -17.15 12.10 -1.47
N LYS A 37 -16.12 12.92 -1.54
CA LYS A 37 -15.51 13.43 -2.76
C LYS A 37 -14.02 13.18 -2.74
N VAL A 38 -13.47 12.62 -3.82
CA VAL A 38 -12.04 12.38 -3.97
C VAL A 38 -11.32 13.70 -4.26
N GLU A 39 -10.25 13.95 -3.52
CA GLU A 39 -9.31 15.03 -3.77
C GLU A 39 -7.88 14.46 -3.73
N PHE A 40 -7.18 14.57 -4.85
CA PHE A 40 -5.83 14.03 -4.99
C PHE A 40 -4.78 14.97 -4.41
N SER A 41 -3.84 14.41 -3.64
CA SER A 41 -2.65 15.13 -3.18
C SER A 41 -1.61 15.34 -4.29
N GLY A 42 -1.65 14.50 -5.34
CA GLY A 42 -0.81 14.56 -6.52
C GLY A 42 0.45 13.68 -6.45
N SER A 43 0.82 13.14 -5.30
CA SER A 43 1.94 12.20 -5.16
C SER A 43 1.94 11.53 -3.79
N GLU A 44 2.61 10.36 -3.69
CA GLU A 44 2.79 9.68 -2.40
C GLU A 44 3.46 10.56 -1.33
N PRO A 45 4.58 11.28 -1.60
CA PRO A 45 5.16 12.17 -0.60
C PRO A 45 4.23 13.29 -0.14
N ALA A 46 3.39 13.82 -1.03
CA ALA A 46 2.40 14.84 -0.68
C ALA A 46 1.30 14.28 0.21
N THR A 47 0.83 13.05 -0.07
CA THR A 47 -0.13 12.34 0.79
C THR A 47 0.41 12.14 2.19
N VAL A 48 1.66 11.67 2.32
CA VAL A 48 2.32 11.46 3.62
C VAL A 48 2.47 12.78 4.38
N ALA A 49 2.88 13.86 3.72
CA ALA A 49 3.01 15.18 4.34
C ALA A 49 1.66 15.73 4.83
N GLU A 50 0.58 15.49 4.09
CA GLU A 50 -0.75 15.86 4.52
C GLU A 50 -1.22 15.01 5.69
N LEU A 51 -0.98 13.70 5.66
CA LEU A 51 -1.28 12.79 6.77
C LEU A 51 -0.54 13.22 8.04
N ASP A 52 0.77 13.54 7.95
CA ASP A 52 1.56 14.09 9.05
C ASP A 52 0.88 15.34 9.68
N THR A 53 0.45 16.25 8.83
CA THR A 53 -0.17 17.51 9.26
C THR A 53 -1.49 17.27 9.99
N ARG A 54 -2.37 16.42 9.43
CA ARG A 54 -3.68 16.13 9.99
C ARG A 54 -3.59 15.34 11.29
N VAL A 55 -2.72 14.34 11.36
CA VAL A 55 -2.48 13.57 12.59
C VAL A 55 -1.95 14.49 13.70
N ALA A 56 -1.00 15.39 13.40
CA ALA A 56 -0.49 16.35 14.36
C ALA A 56 -1.57 17.31 14.85
N ALA A 57 -2.49 17.72 13.98
CA ALA A 57 -3.64 18.56 14.31
C ALA A 57 -4.80 17.78 14.98
N LYS A 58 -4.72 16.45 15.07
CA LYS A 58 -5.81 15.55 15.50
C LYS A 58 -7.07 15.70 14.66
N GLU A 59 -6.88 15.96 13.38
CA GLU A 59 -7.95 16.03 12.38
C GLU A 59 -8.18 14.66 11.74
N PRO A 60 -9.43 14.30 11.45
CA PRO A 60 -9.74 13.04 10.79
C PRO A 60 -9.23 13.04 9.34
N VAL A 61 -8.78 11.88 8.89
CA VAL A 61 -8.40 11.65 7.50
C VAL A 61 -8.99 10.32 7.05
N LEU A 62 -9.59 10.28 5.86
CA LEU A 62 -9.96 9.08 5.13
C LEU A 62 -9.21 9.13 3.81
N MET A 63 -8.47 8.05 3.49
CA MET A 63 -7.56 8.06 2.35
C MET A 63 -7.41 6.67 1.72
N TYR A 64 -7.05 6.65 0.44
CA TYR A 64 -6.48 5.46 -0.18
C TYR A 64 -5.05 5.23 0.34
N TRP A 65 -4.76 4.02 0.74
CA TRP A 65 -3.41 3.61 1.09
C TRP A 65 -3.24 2.09 0.91
N TRP A 66 -2.03 1.62 1.01
CA TRP A 66 -1.68 0.21 0.87
C TRP A 66 -0.67 -0.25 1.93
N THR A 67 -0.53 -1.55 2.09
CA THR A 67 0.41 -2.18 3.00
C THR A 67 1.29 -3.19 2.24
N PRO A 68 2.57 -3.37 2.59
CA PRO A 68 3.30 -2.75 3.70
C PRO A 68 3.90 -1.38 3.32
N THR A 69 3.77 -0.39 4.19
CA THR A 69 4.44 0.92 4.06
C THR A 69 4.84 1.46 5.43
N ALA A 70 5.84 2.36 5.47
CA ALA A 70 6.25 3.00 6.71
C ALA A 70 5.13 3.83 7.35
N ALA A 71 4.23 4.39 6.55
CA ALA A 71 3.09 5.16 7.05
C ALA A 71 2.15 4.30 7.90
N VAL A 72 1.85 3.06 7.47
CA VAL A 72 1.02 2.12 8.25
C VAL A 72 1.64 1.82 9.62
N SER A 73 2.97 1.67 9.67
CA SER A 73 3.68 1.43 10.94
C SER A 73 3.81 2.68 11.82
N LYS A 74 3.84 3.87 11.20
CA LYS A 74 4.02 5.15 11.92
C LYS A 74 2.73 5.65 12.55
N TYR A 75 1.62 5.48 11.84
CA TYR A 75 0.31 5.94 12.28
C TYR A 75 -0.58 4.73 12.56
N ASP A 76 -1.37 4.79 13.59
CA ASP A 76 -2.34 3.76 13.94
C ASP A 76 -3.55 3.85 12.97
N LEU A 77 -3.30 3.51 11.70
CA LEU A 77 -4.31 3.55 10.66
C LEU A 77 -5.24 2.35 10.77
N VAL A 78 -6.53 2.61 10.63
CA VAL A 78 -7.58 1.58 10.67
C VAL A 78 -8.07 1.32 9.25
N ASN A 79 -8.03 0.07 8.81
CA ASN A 79 -8.64 -0.32 7.55
C ASN A 79 -10.17 -0.21 7.64
N VAL A 80 -10.78 0.47 6.68
CA VAL A 80 -12.24 0.55 6.50
C VAL A 80 -12.62 -0.48 5.44
N PRO A 81 -13.29 -1.58 5.81
CA PRO A 81 -13.61 -2.63 4.85
C PRO A 81 -14.63 -2.14 3.83
N LEU A 82 -14.36 -2.40 2.57
CA LEU A 82 -15.30 -2.26 1.46
C LEU A 82 -15.97 -3.61 1.16
N PRO A 83 -17.00 -3.66 0.28
CA PRO A 83 -17.53 -4.93 -0.20
C PRO A 83 -16.44 -5.80 -0.81
N ASN A 84 -16.50 -7.11 -0.54
CA ASN A 84 -15.43 -8.02 -0.97
C ASN A 84 -15.24 -8.00 -2.48
N TYR A 85 -13.98 -8.07 -2.90
CA TYR A 85 -13.59 -8.27 -4.29
C TYR A 85 -14.26 -9.54 -4.86
N SER A 86 -14.79 -9.45 -6.08
CA SER A 86 -15.47 -10.54 -6.77
C SER A 86 -15.06 -10.61 -8.25
N GLU A 87 -15.32 -11.74 -8.92
CA GLU A 87 -15.07 -11.89 -10.37
C GLU A 87 -15.88 -10.90 -11.20
N GLU A 88 -17.10 -10.55 -10.77
CA GLU A 88 -17.93 -9.55 -11.43
C GLU A 88 -17.28 -8.17 -11.32
N CYS A 89 -16.88 -7.77 -10.12
CA CYS A 89 -16.19 -6.51 -9.89
C CYS A 89 -14.83 -6.47 -10.61
N ALA A 90 -14.10 -7.59 -10.69
CA ALA A 90 -12.88 -7.70 -11.49
C ALA A 90 -13.11 -7.36 -12.96
N THR A 91 -14.25 -7.77 -13.50
CA THR A 91 -14.64 -7.47 -14.88
C THR A 91 -14.86 -5.98 -15.08
N HIS A 92 -15.52 -5.30 -14.13
CA HIS A 92 -15.71 -3.85 -14.14
C HIS A 92 -14.41 -3.09 -14.02
N GLN A 93 -13.52 -3.53 -13.11
CA GLN A 93 -12.17 -2.94 -12.96
C GLN A 93 -11.35 -3.07 -14.25
N ALA A 94 -11.37 -4.23 -14.91
CA ALA A 94 -10.68 -4.46 -16.18
C ALA A 94 -11.26 -3.64 -17.33
N ALA A 95 -12.59 -3.51 -17.38
CA ALA A 95 -13.30 -2.74 -18.40
C ALA A 95 -13.19 -1.22 -18.17
N LYS A 96 -12.91 -0.77 -16.94
CA LYS A 96 -12.95 0.65 -16.52
C LYS A 96 -14.27 1.32 -16.94
N ASP A 97 -15.39 0.64 -16.69
CA ASP A 97 -16.72 1.04 -17.15
C ASP A 97 -17.51 1.88 -16.13
N GLY A 98 -16.89 2.22 -15.00
CA GLY A 98 -17.50 3.04 -13.95
C GLY A 98 -18.45 2.29 -13.01
N ALA A 99 -18.50 0.96 -13.08
CA ALA A 99 -19.41 0.14 -12.27
C ALA A 99 -18.70 -0.57 -11.10
N VAL A 100 -17.51 -0.13 -10.71
CA VAL A 100 -16.75 -0.72 -9.60
C VAL A 100 -17.41 -0.34 -8.27
N ASP A 101 -17.79 -1.35 -7.47
CA ASP A 101 -18.45 -1.21 -6.18
C ASP A 101 -17.82 -2.08 -5.06
N CYS A 102 -16.64 -2.63 -5.30
CA CYS A 102 -15.93 -3.54 -4.40
C CYS A 102 -14.54 -3.05 -4.04
N ASP A 103 -13.91 -3.74 -3.08
CA ASP A 103 -12.53 -3.50 -2.67
C ASP A 103 -11.53 -3.82 -3.79
N TYR A 104 -10.31 -3.37 -3.60
CA TYR A 104 -9.18 -3.68 -4.46
C TYR A 104 -8.79 -5.16 -4.32
N PRO A 105 -8.27 -5.80 -5.39
CA PRO A 105 -7.71 -7.14 -5.27
C PRO A 105 -6.45 -7.15 -4.40
N GLU A 106 -6.11 -8.32 -3.86
CA GLU A 106 -4.78 -8.53 -3.33
C GLU A 106 -3.73 -8.38 -4.43
N ASP A 107 -2.72 -7.57 -4.19
CA ASP A 107 -1.61 -7.38 -5.12
C ASP A 107 -0.50 -8.41 -4.86
N VAL A 108 -0.29 -9.29 -5.83
CA VAL A 108 0.70 -10.36 -5.72
C VAL A 108 2.05 -9.88 -6.21
N LEU A 109 3.00 -9.68 -5.30
CA LEU A 109 4.36 -9.30 -5.62
C LEU A 109 5.15 -10.49 -6.15
N LEU A 110 5.67 -10.38 -7.36
CA LEU A 110 6.40 -11.43 -8.05
C LEU A 110 7.89 -11.10 -8.15
N LYS A 111 8.71 -12.14 -8.10
CA LYS A 111 10.14 -12.05 -8.41
C LYS A 111 10.36 -12.38 -9.88
N TYR A 112 11.13 -11.57 -10.56
CA TYR A 112 11.51 -11.78 -11.95
C TYR A 112 13.01 -12.04 -12.07
N ALA A 113 13.38 -13.00 -12.91
CA ALA A 113 14.76 -13.31 -13.20
C ALA A 113 14.94 -13.56 -14.71
N SER A 114 16.18 -13.43 -15.19
CA SER A 114 16.51 -13.85 -16.55
C SER A 114 16.18 -15.34 -16.74
N SER A 115 15.60 -15.70 -17.89
CA SER A 115 15.35 -17.10 -18.27
C SER A 115 16.62 -17.98 -18.31
N GLN A 116 17.79 -17.35 -18.37
CA GLN A 116 19.09 -18.06 -18.34
C GLN A 116 19.66 -18.21 -16.93
N LEU A 117 19.01 -17.68 -15.89
CA LEU A 117 19.58 -17.69 -14.53
C LEU A 117 19.72 -19.10 -13.98
N GLU A 118 18.72 -19.95 -14.21
CA GLU A 118 18.75 -21.34 -13.75
C GLU A 118 19.95 -22.12 -14.32
N GLU A 119 20.27 -21.91 -15.60
CA GLU A 119 21.42 -22.52 -16.24
C GLU A 119 22.76 -21.93 -15.81
N LYS A 120 22.83 -20.58 -15.73
CA LYS A 120 24.09 -19.86 -15.48
C LYS A 120 24.49 -19.80 -14.02
N ALA A 121 23.50 -19.79 -13.12
CA ALA A 121 23.72 -19.67 -11.68
C ALA A 121 22.60 -20.39 -10.89
N PRO A 122 22.56 -21.72 -10.92
CA PRO A 122 21.48 -22.52 -10.34
C PRO A 122 21.30 -22.28 -8.83
N GLU A 123 22.38 -22.01 -8.11
CA GLU A 123 22.29 -21.71 -6.67
C GLU A 123 21.60 -20.38 -6.39
N VAL A 124 21.86 -19.36 -7.23
CA VAL A 124 21.18 -18.06 -7.12
C VAL A 124 19.70 -18.19 -7.50
N TYR A 125 19.40 -19.00 -8.52
CA TYR A 125 18.02 -19.27 -8.91
C TYR A 125 17.25 -20.00 -7.79
N ALA A 126 17.84 -21.02 -7.19
CA ALA A 126 17.25 -21.74 -6.06
C ALA A 126 17.03 -20.81 -4.84
N PHE A 127 17.99 -19.94 -4.55
CA PHE A 127 17.83 -18.91 -3.51
C PHE A 127 16.63 -17.99 -3.81
N LEU A 128 16.53 -17.46 -5.04
CA LEU A 128 15.42 -16.56 -5.41
C LEU A 128 14.05 -17.25 -5.35
N GLN A 129 13.98 -18.55 -5.64
CA GLN A 129 12.75 -19.31 -5.49
C GLN A 129 12.28 -19.39 -4.03
N LYS A 130 13.22 -19.61 -3.12
CA LYS A 130 12.95 -19.78 -1.68
C LYS A 130 12.82 -18.45 -0.93
N PHE A 131 13.49 -17.39 -1.41
CA PHE A 131 13.45 -16.09 -0.77
C PHE A 131 12.01 -15.59 -0.61
N THR A 132 11.62 -15.27 0.61
CA THR A 132 10.31 -14.71 0.92
C THR A 132 10.41 -13.78 2.11
N MET A 133 9.64 -12.70 2.07
CA MET A 133 9.43 -11.81 3.21
C MET A 133 7.95 -11.57 3.36
N THR A 134 7.45 -11.68 4.57
CA THR A 134 6.06 -11.37 4.87
C THR A 134 5.82 -9.86 4.95
N ASN A 135 4.57 -9.44 4.93
CA ASN A 135 4.22 -8.04 5.20
C ASN A 135 4.71 -7.61 6.59
N ASP A 136 4.63 -8.49 7.58
CA ASP A 136 5.09 -8.20 8.95
C ASP A 136 6.60 -8.00 9.01
N ASP A 137 7.40 -8.81 8.28
CA ASP A 137 8.85 -8.59 8.17
C ASP A 137 9.15 -7.20 7.59
N GLN A 138 8.46 -6.82 6.53
CA GLN A 138 8.65 -5.52 5.87
C GLN A 138 8.20 -4.37 6.77
N LEU A 139 7.02 -4.47 7.40
CA LEU A 139 6.53 -3.47 8.36
C LEU A 139 7.46 -3.29 9.55
N GLY A 140 8.18 -4.34 9.95
CA GLY A 140 9.20 -4.27 10.99
C GLY A 140 10.48 -3.52 10.56
N LEU A 141 10.82 -3.51 9.27
CA LEU A 141 12.04 -2.88 8.72
C LEU A 141 11.82 -1.43 8.28
N LEU A 142 10.69 -1.17 7.62
CA LEU A 142 10.40 0.11 6.97
C LEU A 142 10.53 1.33 7.88
N PRO A 143 10.06 1.33 9.14
CA PRO A 143 10.21 2.48 10.04
C PRO A 143 11.67 2.88 10.25
N SER A 144 12.56 1.91 10.45
CA SER A 144 13.99 2.19 10.66
C SER A 144 14.65 2.81 9.43
N ALA A 145 14.30 2.34 8.22
CA ALA A 145 14.87 2.86 6.99
C ALA A 145 14.24 4.19 6.55
N GLU A 146 12.91 4.28 6.58
CA GLU A 146 12.19 5.39 5.97
C GLU A 146 11.84 6.53 6.93
N ILE A 147 11.60 6.22 8.21
CA ILE A 147 11.27 7.22 9.22
C ILE A 147 12.55 7.67 9.96
N ASP A 148 13.28 6.71 10.53
CA ASP A 148 14.50 6.98 11.29
C ASP A 148 15.69 7.33 10.39
N LYS A 149 15.56 7.13 9.06
CA LYS A 149 16.60 7.39 8.05
C LYS A 149 17.93 6.66 8.31
N LYS A 150 17.86 5.48 8.94
CA LYS A 150 19.06 4.64 9.09
C LYS A 150 19.52 4.12 7.73
N PRO A 151 20.82 3.89 7.54
CA PRO A 151 21.34 3.25 6.33
C PRO A 151 20.66 1.89 6.09
N VAL A 152 20.22 1.65 4.87
CA VAL A 152 19.46 0.43 4.50
C VAL A 152 20.28 -0.84 4.77
N ASP A 153 21.59 -0.79 4.52
CA ASP A 153 22.50 -1.90 4.80
C ASP A 153 22.62 -2.21 6.31
N GLU A 154 22.57 -1.20 7.19
CA GLU A 154 22.54 -1.41 8.64
C GLU A 154 21.21 -2.07 9.06
N VAL A 155 20.08 -1.59 8.54
CA VAL A 155 18.75 -2.17 8.82
C VAL A 155 18.68 -3.61 8.33
N ALA A 156 19.12 -3.86 7.10
CA ALA A 156 19.14 -5.20 6.51
C ALA A 156 20.07 -6.14 7.30
N LYS A 157 21.25 -5.67 7.70
CA LYS A 157 22.18 -6.45 8.53
C LYS A 157 21.56 -6.82 9.87
N GLY A 158 20.90 -5.88 10.53
CA GLY A 158 20.22 -6.13 11.81
C GLY A 158 19.16 -7.22 11.67
N TRP A 159 18.37 -7.18 10.59
CA TRP A 159 17.38 -8.23 10.32
C TRP A 159 18.02 -9.59 10.05
N ILE A 160 19.08 -9.63 9.23
CA ILE A 160 19.83 -10.86 8.93
C ILE A 160 20.39 -11.48 10.22
N ASP A 161 20.98 -10.69 11.09
CA ASP A 161 21.56 -11.17 12.35
C ASP A 161 20.48 -11.73 13.29
N ALA A 162 19.28 -11.13 13.30
CA ALA A 162 18.16 -11.53 14.15
C ALA A 162 17.35 -12.73 13.60
N ASN A 163 17.36 -12.97 12.29
CA ASN A 163 16.50 -13.95 11.61
C ASN A 163 17.29 -15.07 10.93
N THR A 164 18.36 -15.54 11.60
CA THR A 164 19.29 -16.54 11.04
C THR A 164 18.58 -17.83 10.58
N ASP A 165 17.58 -18.30 11.29
CA ASP A 165 16.86 -19.53 10.93
C ASP A 165 15.95 -19.33 9.71
N VAL A 166 15.46 -18.10 9.50
CA VAL A 166 14.63 -17.77 8.34
C VAL A 166 15.48 -17.75 7.07
N TRP A 167 16.50 -16.92 7.01
CA TRP A 167 17.27 -16.75 5.77
C TRP A 167 18.15 -17.96 5.43
N LYS A 168 18.59 -18.76 6.40
CA LYS A 168 19.31 -20.01 6.14
C LYS A 168 18.45 -21.05 5.41
N ALA A 169 17.14 -21.01 5.59
CA ALA A 169 16.23 -21.87 4.85
C ALA A 169 16.14 -21.50 3.35
N TRP A 170 16.59 -20.31 2.97
CA TRP A 170 16.64 -19.89 1.58
C TRP A 170 17.86 -20.43 0.81
N LEU A 171 18.90 -20.86 1.55
CA LEU A 171 20.08 -21.49 0.98
C LEU A 171 19.84 -23.01 0.79
#